data_3f12c59f49d064e757a066d1742572d0
#
_entry.id   3f12c59f49d064e757a066d1742572d0
#
_cell.length_a   1.000
_cell.length_b   1.000
_cell.length_c   1.000
_cell.angle_alpha   90.00
_cell.angle_beta   90.00
_cell.angle_gamma   90.00
#
_symmetry.space_group_name_H-M   'P 1'
#
loop_
_entity.id
_entity.type
_entity.pdbx_description
1 polymer ?
#
loop_
_entity_poly.entity_id
_entity_poly.type
_entity_poly.pdbx_seq_one_letter_code
_entity_poly.pdbx_strand_id
1 'polypeptide(L)'
;MKILIAEDDAVASQILQLTLERMGHEVVVTRTGTEAWETFDRAPVRVVVSDWMMPGIDGLEFCHRVRARPNTPYTYFILLTALNTGAENYDLTTEAGIDDFLTKPLDATAIRMRLRVADRILWFTREVHQLKQLIPICAYCHKIHTAEEYWQRFETYIKQQTGSEFSHGVCPECLEAEMAKLGCAR
;
A
#
# COMPACT_ATOMS: atom_id res chain seq x y z
N MET A 1 5.56 -14.20 0.93
CA MET A 1 5.31 -12.78 1.23
C MET A 1 6.12 -12.37 2.45
N LYS A 2 6.38 -11.06 2.61
CA LYS A 2 6.94 -10.51 3.86
C LYS A 2 5.79 -10.09 4.78
N ILE A 3 5.80 -10.57 6.01
CA ILE A 3 4.75 -10.37 7.02
C ILE A 3 5.36 -9.75 8.27
N LEU A 4 4.76 -8.69 8.78
CA LEU A 4 5.11 -8.09 10.07
C LEU A 4 4.19 -8.65 11.15
N ILE A 5 4.77 -9.19 12.19
CA ILE A 5 4.05 -9.59 13.41
C ILE A 5 4.28 -8.53 14.49
N ALA A 6 3.20 -8.12 15.14
CA ALA A 6 3.21 -7.32 16.35
C ALA A 6 2.48 -8.10 17.46
N GLU A 7 3.23 -8.65 18.41
CA GLU A 7 2.70 -9.51 19.48
C GLU A 7 3.65 -9.43 20.68
N ASP A 8 3.14 -9.00 21.82
CA ASP A 8 3.94 -8.80 23.04
C ASP A 8 4.19 -10.12 23.81
N ASP A 9 3.27 -11.08 23.73
CA ASP A 9 3.49 -12.40 24.30
C ASP A 9 4.56 -13.17 23.53
N ALA A 10 5.65 -13.53 24.23
CA ALA A 10 6.81 -14.19 23.63
C ALA A 10 6.47 -15.56 23.03
N VAL A 11 5.56 -16.31 23.67
CA VAL A 11 5.20 -17.65 23.25
C VAL A 11 4.27 -17.59 22.04
N ALA A 12 3.24 -16.74 22.08
CA ALA A 12 2.31 -16.54 20.98
C ALA A 12 3.05 -16.03 19.74
N SER A 13 3.93 -15.05 19.90
CA SER A 13 4.77 -14.51 18.85
C SER A 13 5.66 -15.57 18.19
N GLN A 14 6.31 -16.42 18.98
CA GLN A 14 7.17 -17.47 18.45
C GLN A 14 6.37 -18.56 17.71
N ILE A 15 5.21 -18.96 18.24
CA ILE A 15 4.32 -19.92 17.57
C ILE A 15 3.84 -19.36 16.23
N LEU A 16 3.41 -18.09 16.21
CA LEU A 16 2.96 -17.43 15.00
C LEU A 16 4.09 -17.32 13.97
N GLN A 17 5.28 -16.89 14.39
CA GLN A 17 6.47 -16.81 13.54
C GLN A 17 6.77 -18.16 12.88
N LEU A 18 6.94 -19.23 13.68
CA LEU A 18 7.25 -20.55 13.16
C LEU A 18 6.14 -21.09 12.22
N THR A 19 4.88 -20.75 12.51
CA THR A 19 3.76 -21.16 11.67
C THR A 19 3.82 -20.47 10.29
N LEU A 20 4.10 -19.19 10.25
CA LEU A 20 4.20 -18.43 9.01
C LEU A 20 5.45 -18.78 8.20
N GLU A 21 6.60 -19.00 8.85
CA GLU A 21 7.83 -19.45 8.21
C GLU A 21 7.68 -20.84 7.57
N ARG A 22 6.99 -21.77 8.24
CA ARG A 22 6.65 -23.09 7.67
C ARG A 22 5.72 -23.01 6.46
N MET A 23 4.95 -21.92 6.34
CA MET A 23 4.13 -21.64 5.15
C MET A 23 4.94 -20.96 4.03
N GLY A 24 6.24 -20.70 4.22
CA GLY A 24 7.13 -20.11 3.23
C GLY A 24 7.09 -18.58 3.20
N HIS A 25 6.69 -17.93 4.30
CA HIS A 25 6.69 -16.47 4.41
C HIS A 25 7.96 -15.96 5.10
N GLU A 26 8.43 -14.79 4.71
CA GLU A 26 9.45 -14.01 5.43
C GLU A 26 8.75 -13.26 6.57
N VAL A 27 9.24 -13.40 7.79
CA VAL A 27 8.58 -12.84 8.97
C VAL A 27 9.50 -11.85 9.67
N VAL A 28 8.95 -10.70 10.01
CA VAL A 28 9.57 -9.71 10.90
C VAL A 28 8.74 -9.66 12.18
N VAL A 29 9.39 -9.80 13.32
CA VAL A 29 8.71 -9.84 14.63
C VAL A 29 9.02 -8.59 15.41
N THR A 30 7.97 -7.99 16.00
CA THR A 30 8.04 -6.87 16.93
C THR A 30 7.23 -7.19 18.19
N ARG A 31 7.59 -6.56 19.30
CA ARG A 31 7.03 -6.87 20.63
C ARG A 31 6.13 -5.78 21.17
N THR A 32 6.07 -4.64 20.51
CA THR A 32 5.24 -3.51 20.90
C THR A 32 4.63 -2.85 19.66
N GLY A 33 3.50 -2.19 19.82
CA GLY A 33 2.91 -1.46 18.71
C GLY A 33 3.78 -0.29 18.22
N THR A 34 4.55 0.33 19.12
CA THR A 34 5.50 1.39 18.76
C THR A 34 6.63 0.84 17.86
N GLU A 35 7.24 -0.28 18.27
CA GLU A 35 8.27 -0.95 17.45
C GLU A 35 7.71 -1.41 16.09
N ALA A 36 6.46 -1.91 16.09
CA ALA A 36 5.76 -2.32 14.87
C ALA A 36 5.57 -1.14 13.92
N TRP A 37 5.13 0.01 14.43
CA TRP A 37 4.99 1.21 13.63
C TRP A 37 6.33 1.70 13.07
N GLU A 38 7.38 1.81 13.89
CA GLU A 38 8.70 2.23 13.44
C GLU A 38 9.28 1.30 12.37
N THR A 39 9.08 0.00 12.53
CA THR A 39 9.51 -1.02 11.57
C THR A 39 8.75 -0.89 10.25
N PHE A 40 7.44 -0.72 10.33
CA PHE A 40 6.58 -0.53 9.17
C PHE A 40 6.89 0.78 8.44
N ASP A 41 7.08 1.88 9.17
CA ASP A 41 7.36 3.19 8.59
C ASP A 41 8.68 3.22 7.83
N ARG A 42 9.70 2.51 8.34
CA ARG A 42 11.01 2.37 7.70
C ARG A 42 10.96 1.49 6.45
N ALA A 43 10.22 0.38 6.51
CA ALA A 43 10.13 -0.61 5.43
C ALA A 43 8.72 -1.22 5.37
N PRO A 44 7.76 -0.57 4.68
CA PRO A 44 6.39 -1.06 4.60
C PRO A 44 6.28 -2.49 4.07
N VAL A 45 5.46 -3.29 4.73
CA VAL A 45 5.13 -4.66 4.34
C VAL A 45 3.73 -4.75 3.77
N ARG A 46 3.42 -5.84 3.08
CA ARG A 46 2.11 -6.02 2.44
C ARG A 46 1.09 -6.72 3.35
N VAL A 47 1.55 -7.38 4.42
CA VAL A 47 0.71 -8.06 5.41
C VAL A 47 1.20 -7.72 6.80
N VAL A 48 0.28 -7.35 7.67
CA VAL A 48 0.50 -7.17 9.11
C VAL A 48 -0.41 -8.14 9.86
N VAL A 49 0.13 -8.80 10.88
CA VAL A 49 -0.62 -9.59 11.86
C VAL A 49 -0.31 -8.99 13.23
N SER A 50 -1.28 -8.33 13.83
CA SER A 50 -1.07 -7.55 15.07
C SER A 50 -2.00 -8.05 16.17
N ASP A 51 -1.46 -8.21 17.38
CA ASP A 51 -2.34 -8.27 18.55
C ASP A 51 -3.09 -6.95 18.71
N TRP A 52 -4.27 -7.04 19.30
CA TRP A 52 -5.08 -5.88 19.68
C TRP A 52 -4.40 -5.11 20.79
N MET A 53 -4.11 -5.81 21.90
CA MET A 53 -3.60 -5.19 23.13
C MET A 53 -2.10 -5.35 23.25
N MET A 54 -1.38 -4.26 23.08
CA MET A 54 0.08 -4.24 23.16
C MET A 54 0.58 -3.01 23.91
N PRO A 55 1.78 -3.07 24.51
CA PRO A 55 2.43 -1.88 25.08
C PRO A 55 2.73 -0.82 24.02
N GLY A 56 2.56 0.44 24.41
CA GLY A 56 2.76 1.60 23.55
C GLY A 56 1.49 1.96 22.79
N ILE A 57 1.46 1.76 21.50
CA ILE A 57 0.22 1.87 20.71
C ILE A 57 -0.42 0.51 20.55
N ASP A 58 -1.74 0.45 20.60
CA ASP A 58 -2.48 -0.78 20.40
C ASP A 58 -2.63 -1.13 18.91
N GLY A 59 -3.21 -2.31 18.61
CA GLY A 59 -3.36 -2.78 17.24
C GLY A 59 -4.28 -1.91 16.39
N LEU A 60 -5.28 -1.25 16.97
CA LEU A 60 -6.18 -0.35 16.25
C LEU A 60 -5.47 0.93 15.84
N GLU A 61 -4.80 1.57 16.79
CA GLU A 61 -4.02 2.79 16.55
C GLU A 61 -2.89 2.50 15.52
N PHE A 62 -2.25 1.33 15.62
CA PHE A 62 -1.27 0.90 14.63
C PHE A 62 -1.89 0.80 13.23
N CYS A 63 -3.07 0.18 13.12
CA CYS A 63 -3.79 0.12 11.84
C CYS A 63 -4.14 1.50 11.30
N HIS A 64 -4.65 2.40 12.14
CA HIS A 64 -4.93 3.78 11.75
C HIS A 64 -3.71 4.48 11.16
N ARG A 65 -2.54 4.34 11.77
CA ARG A 65 -1.29 4.93 11.25
C ARG A 65 -0.88 4.33 9.91
N VAL A 66 -1.04 3.01 9.76
CA VAL A 66 -0.80 2.32 8.48
C VAL A 66 -1.71 2.86 7.38
N ARG A 67 -3.00 3.07 7.67
CA ARG A 67 -3.99 3.61 6.72
C ARG A 67 -3.76 5.08 6.38
N ALA A 68 -3.35 5.89 7.35
CA ALA A 68 -3.07 7.31 7.16
C ALA A 68 -1.77 7.60 6.37
N ARG A 69 -0.91 6.61 6.18
CA ARG A 69 0.37 6.80 5.51
C ARG A 69 0.20 7.02 4.00
N PRO A 70 0.57 8.20 3.46
CA PRO A 70 0.40 8.51 2.06
C PRO A 70 1.36 7.67 1.17
N ASN A 71 0.99 7.46 -0.08
CA ASN A 71 1.82 6.83 -1.11
C ASN A 71 2.36 5.43 -0.74
N THR A 72 1.69 4.73 0.17
CA THR A 72 2.05 3.37 0.58
C THR A 72 1.16 2.37 -0.17
N PRO A 73 1.72 1.29 -0.74
CA PRO A 73 0.92 0.23 -1.30
C PRO A 73 -0.02 -0.37 -0.24
N TYR A 74 -1.20 -0.79 -0.67
CA TYR A 74 -2.18 -1.38 0.23
C TYR A 74 -1.58 -2.51 1.06
N THR A 75 -1.78 -2.45 2.39
CA THR A 75 -1.34 -3.44 3.37
C THR A 75 -2.56 -4.14 3.94
N TYR A 76 -2.59 -5.47 3.85
CA TYR A 76 -3.63 -6.28 4.45
C TYR A 76 -3.35 -6.45 5.94
N PHE A 77 -4.30 -6.01 6.78
CA PHE A 77 -4.13 -5.94 8.22
C PHE A 77 -5.04 -6.95 8.93
N ILE A 78 -4.44 -7.92 9.60
CA ILE A 78 -5.12 -8.95 10.38
C ILE A 78 -4.94 -8.62 11.87
N LEU A 79 -6.05 -8.47 12.60
CA LEU A 79 -6.03 -8.23 14.04
C LEU A 79 -6.23 -9.54 14.80
N LEU A 80 -5.38 -9.80 15.78
CA LEU A 80 -5.53 -10.92 16.71
C LEU A 80 -6.32 -10.46 17.93
N THR A 81 -7.34 -11.22 18.32
CA THR A 81 -8.23 -10.83 19.42
C THR A 81 -8.51 -12.00 20.35
N ALA A 82 -8.68 -11.73 21.62
CA ALA A 82 -9.20 -12.72 22.57
C ALA A 82 -10.72 -12.91 22.36
N LEU A 83 -11.25 -14.06 22.69
CA LEU A 83 -12.54 -14.64 22.35
C LEU A 83 -13.81 -13.92 22.88
N ASN A 84 -13.82 -12.65 23.16
CA ASN A 84 -15.02 -11.93 23.66
C ASN A 84 -15.12 -10.50 23.10
N THR A 85 -15.04 -10.37 21.79
CA THR A 85 -15.38 -9.08 21.16
C THR A 85 -16.89 -8.99 20.97
N GLY A 86 -17.59 -8.29 21.88
CA GLY A 86 -19.01 -7.95 21.70
C GLY A 86 -19.25 -7.09 20.45
N ALA A 87 -20.51 -6.93 20.06
CA ALA A 87 -20.90 -6.18 18.86
C ALA A 87 -20.30 -4.75 18.78
N GLU A 88 -20.06 -4.12 19.92
CA GLU A 88 -19.45 -2.79 20.03
C GLU A 88 -18.01 -2.71 19.48
N ASN A 89 -17.28 -3.82 19.48
CA ASN A 89 -15.92 -3.88 18.96
C ASN A 89 -15.85 -4.02 17.43
N TYR A 90 -16.92 -4.48 16.78
CA TYR A 90 -16.98 -4.55 15.32
C TYR A 90 -17.01 -3.17 14.67
N ASP A 91 -17.69 -2.20 15.29
CA ASP A 91 -17.76 -0.82 14.77
C ASP A 91 -16.37 -0.16 14.83
N LEU A 92 -15.69 -0.27 15.97
CA LEU A 92 -14.33 0.28 16.17
C LEU A 92 -13.30 -0.31 15.18
N THR A 93 -13.39 -1.61 14.92
CA THR A 93 -12.45 -2.27 14.00
C THR A 93 -12.72 -1.93 12.54
N THR A 94 -13.99 -1.71 12.19
CA THR A 94 -14.38 -1.26 10.85
C THR A 94 -13.90 0.17 10.59
N GLU A 95 -14.06 1.06 11.55
CA GLU A 95 -13.57 2.44 11.49
C GLU A 95 -12.04 2.50 11.41
N ALA A 96 -11.34 1.60 12.11
CA ALA A 96 -9.87 1.50 12.05
C ALA A 96 -9.34 1.00 10.69
N GLY A 97 -10.20 0.43 9.84
CA GLY A 97 -9.82 -0.11 8.55
C GLY A 97 -9.11 -1.46 8.62
N ILE A 98 -9.45 -2.29 9.62
CA ILE A 98 -9.01 -3.67 9.75
C ILE A 98 -9.61 -4.51 8.61
N ASP A 99 -8.80 -5.35 7.96
CA ASP A 99 -9.28 -6.21 6.88
C ASP A 99 -9.84 -7.53 7.38
N ASP A 100 -9.29 -8.05 8.47
CA ASP A 100 -9.69 -9.35 9.02
C ASP A 100 -9.30 -9.53 10.48
N PHE A 101 -9.93 -10.50 11.14
CA PHE A 101 -9.57 -10.87 12.52
C PHE A 101 -9.30 -12.36 12.64
N LEU A 102 -8.47 -12.70 13.62
CA LEU A 102 -8.26 -14.06 14.10
C LEU A 102 -8.39 -14.10 15.61
N THR A 103 -9.13 -15.06 16.11
CA THR A 103 -9.28 -15.28 17.56
C THR A 103 -8.12 -16.11 18.09
N LYS A 104 -7.65 -15.75 19.29
CA LYS A 104 -6.70 -16.58 20.05
C LYS A 104 -7.47 -17.70 20.79
N PRO A 105 -6.95 -18.94 20.90
CA PRO A 105 -5.64 -19.38 20.41
C PRO A 105 -5.59 -19.53 18.87
N LEU A 106 -4.43 -19.22 18.29
CA LEU A 106 -4.25 -19.22 16.84
C LEU A 106 -4.32 -20.63 16.25
N ASP A 107 -5.24 -20.83 15.32
CA ASP A 107 -5.28 -22.02 14.48
C ASP A 107 -4.50 -21.81 13.17
N ALA A 108 -3.56 -22.71 12.91
CA ALA A 108 -2.74 -22.66 11.69
C ALA A 108 -3.56 -22.76 10.40
N THR A 109 -4.72 -23.44 10.44
CA THR A 109 -5.62 -23.54 9.28
C THR A 109 -6.34 -22.21 9.06
N ALA A 110 -6.82 -21.56 10.13
CA ALA A 110 -7.49 -20.29 10.06
C ALA A 110 -6.55 -19.21 9.46
N ILE A 111 -5.33 -19.08 9.98
CA ILE A 111 -4.37 -18.09 9.46
C ILE A 111 -4.00 -18.36 8.00
N ARG A 112 -3.83 -19.62 7.60
CA ARG A 112 -3.57 -20.01 6.21
C ARG A 112 -4.69 -19.57 5.27
N MET A 113 -5.95 -19.72 5.68
CA MET A 113 -7.10 -19.31 4.90
C MET A 113 -7.14 -17.78 4.73
N ARG A 114 -6.87 -17.03 5.81
CA ARG A 114 -6.83 -15.55 5.76
C ARG A 114 -5.69 -15.05 4.87
N LEU A 115 -4.52 -15.65 4.95
CA LEU A 115 -3.39 -15.28 4.08
C LEU A 115 -3.67 -15.56 2.59
N ARG A 116 -4.44 -16.58 2.25
CA ARG A 116 -4.89 -16.81 0.86
C ARG A 116 -5.83 -15.71 0.38
N VAL A 117 -6.71 -15.21 1.24
CA VAL A 117 -7.58 -14.07 0.93
C VAL A 117 -6.73 -12.81 0.77
N ALA A 118 -5.81 -12.57 1.72
CA ALA A 118 -4.87 -11.46 1.66
C ALA A 118 -4.09 -11.45 0.33
N ASP A 119 -3.51 -12.57 -0.06
CA ASP A 119 -2.74 -12.69 -1.30
C ASP A 119 -3.56 -12.32 -2.53
N ARG A 120 -4.82 -12.78 -2.60
CA ARG A 120 -5.75 -12.41 -3.68
C ARG A 120 -6.04 -10.91 -3.71
N ILE A 121 -6.36 -10.32 -2.56
CA ILE A 121 -6.67 -8.87 -2.46
C ILE A 121 -5.44 -8.06 -2.84
N LEU A 122 -4.25 -8.43 -2.34
CA LEU A 122 -3.00 -7.77 -2.65
C LEU A 122 -2.61 -7.86 -4.13
N TRP A 123 -2.93 -8.98 -4.77
CA TRP A 123 -2.76 -9.13 -6.21
C TRP A 123 -3.67 -8.16 -6.99
N PHE A 124 -4.97 -8.14 -6.67
CA PHE A 124 -5.93 -7.23 -7.32
C PHE A 124 -5.58 -5.76 -7.11
N THR A 125 -5.21 -5.37 -5.89
CA THR A 125 -4.83 -3.98 -5.60
C THR A 125 -3.59 -3.55 -6.38
N ARG A 126 -2.64 -4.46 -6.60
CA ARG A 126 -1.47 -4.21 -7.43
C ARG A 126 -1.85 -4.01 -8.90
N GLU A 127 -2.67 -4.88 -9.47
CA GLU A 127 -3.14 -4.79 -10.85
C GLU A 127 -3.89 -3.46 -11.10
N VAL A 128 -4.84 -3.12 -10.20
CA VAL A 128 -5.56 -1.84 -10.28
C VAL A 128 -4.61 -0.65 -10.20
N HIS A 129 -3.59 -0.72 -9.33
CA HIS A 129 -2.61 0.35 -9.22
C HIS A 129 -1.77 0.50 -10.49
N GLN A 130 -1.35 -0.59 -11.10
CA GLN A 130 -0.61 -0.58 -12.37
C GLN A 130 -1.45 -0.01 -13.51
N LEU A 131 -2.74 -0.35 -13.59
CA LEU A 131 -3.65 0.21 -14.60
C LEU A 131 -3.85 1.72 -14.43
N LYS A 132 -3.92 2.21 -13.19
CA LYS A 132 -4.03 3.64 -12.90
C LYS A 132 -2.77 4.45 -13.24
N GLN A 133 -1.62 3.81 -13.44
CA GLN A 133 -0.38 4.47 -13.89
C GLN A 133 -0.36 4.72 -15.40
N LEU A 134 -1.26 4.11 -16.16
CA LEU A 134 -1.39 4.38 -17.59
C LEU A 134 -2.16 5.69 -17.80
N ILE A 135 -1.46 6.71 -18.27
CA ILE A 135 -2.09 7.96 -18.66
C ILE A 135 -2.54 7.85 -20.11
N PRO A 136 -3.85 7.81 -20.40
CA PRO A 136 -4.33 7.73 -21.78
C PRO A 136 -4.02 9.05 -22.51
N ILE A 137 -3.25 8.97 -23.59
CA ILE A 137 -2.90 10.10 -24.44
C ILE A 137 -3.41 9.92 -25.86
N CYS A 138 -3.78 11.01 -26.50
CA CYS A 138 -4.11 11.02 -27.92
C CYS A 138 -2.87 10.71 -28.78
N ALA A 139 -2.94 9.71 -29.64
CA ALA A 139 -1.84 9.31 -30.50
C ALA A 139 -1.41 10.39 -31.51
N TYR A 140 -2.27 11.39 -31.78
CA TYR A 140 -2.00 12.45 -32.75
C TYR A 140 -1.56 13.77 -32.10
N CYS A 141 -2.28 14.26 -31.08
CA CYS A 141 -2.02 15.57 -30.50
C CYS A 141 -1.48 15.52 -29.06
N HIS A 142 -1.23 14.34 -28.53
CA HIS A 142 -0.70 14.06 -27.20
C HIS A 142 -1.47 14.71 -26.03
N LYS A 143 -2.72 15.14 -26.25
CA LYS A 143 -3.59 15.52 -25.14
C LYS A 143 -3.87 14.33 -24.24
N ILE A 144 -3.97 14.59 -22.95
CA ILE A 144 -4.29 13.58 -21.94
C ILE A 144 -5.80 13.52 -21.78
N HIS A 145 -6.35 12.29 -21.71
CA HIS A 145 -7.74 12.05 -21.34
C HIS A 145 -7.81 11.93 -19.81
N THR A 146 -8.57 12.82 -19.17
CA THR A 146 -8.71 12.85 -17.71
C THR A 146 -9.83 11.92 -17.23
N ALA A 147 -9.84 11.61 -15.93
CA ALA A 147 -10.91 10.84 -15.31
C ALA A 147 -12.29 11.55 -15.39
N GLU A 148 -12.32 12.85 -15.65
CA GLU A 148 -13.53 13.68 -15.83
C GLU A 148 -14.01 13.72 -17.30
N GLU A 149 -13.52 12.76 -18.11
CA GLU A 149 -13.91 12.53 -19.50
C GLU A 149 -13.66 13.70 -20.49
N TYR A 150 -12.65 14.54 -20.25
CA TYR A 150 -12.24 15.57 -21.21
C TYR A 150 -10.77 15.49 -21.60
N TRP A 151 -10.43 16.02 -22.78
CA TRP A 151 -9.08 16.05 -23.31
C TRP A 151 -8.40 17.37 -22.96
N GLN A 152 -7.29 17.32 -22.21
CA GLN A 152 -6.50 18.52 -21.87
C GLN A 152 -5.04 18.41 -22.34
N ARG A 153 -4.35 19.57 -22.38
CA ARG A 153 -2.94 19.60 -22.75
C ARG A 153 -2.09 18.94 -21.65
N PHE A 154 -1.01 18.29 -22.07
CA PHE A 154 -0.08 17.61 -21.16
C PHE A 154 0.44 18.55 -20.07
N GLU A 155 0.86 19.77 -20.48
CA GLU A 155 1.41 20.77 -19.56
C GLU A 155 0.38 21.17 -18.48
N THR A 156 -0.88 21.33 -18.89
CA THR A 156 -1.98 21.67 -17.98
C THR A 156 -2.22 20.57 -16.95
N TYR A 157 -2.24 19.31 -17.42
CA TYR A 157 -2.43 18.14 -16.56
C TYR A 157 -1.31 18.02 -15.51
N ILE A 158 -0.05 18.10 -15.93
CA ILE A 158 1.10 18.01 -15.01
C ILE A 158 1.11 19.17 -14.01
N LYS A 159 0.83 20.39 -14.45
CA LYS A 159 0.73 21.55 -13.55
C LYS A 159 -0.32 21.32 -12.45
N GLN A 160 -1.48 20.78 -12.82
CA GLN A 160 -2.55 20.47 -11.85
C GLN A 160 -2.16 19.34 -10.87
N GLN A 161 -1.43 18.32 -11.33
CA GLN A 161 -1.07 17.17 -10.50
C GLN A 161 0.15 17.42 -9.60
N THR A 162 1.11 18.21 -10.03
CA THR A 162 2.42 18.36 -9.36
C THR A 162 2.72 19.79 -8.91
N GLY A 163 1.96 20.79 -9.37
CA GLY A 163 2.27 22.19 -9.19
C GLY A 163 3.46 22.71 -10.02
N SER A 164 4.05 21.86 -10.86
CA SER A 164 5.22 22.21 -11.68
C SER A 164 4.86 23.14 -12.82
N GLU A 165 5.74 24.10 -13.13
CA GLU A 165 5.62 24.97 -14.28
C GLU A 165 6.61 24.56 -15.38
N PHE A 166 6.18 24.73 -16.64
CA PHE A 166 7.01 24.38 -17.80
C PHE A 166 7.64 25.64 -18.39
N SER A 167 8.95 25.59 -18.62
CA SER A 167 9.63 26.53 -19.51
C SER A 167 9.71 25.89 -20.90
N HIS A 168 9.53 26.68 -21.93
CA HIS A 168 9.62 26.23 -23.32
C HIS A 168 11.01 26.46 -23.88
N GLY A 169 11.55 25.46 -24.52
CA GLY A 169 12.81 25.48 -25.26
C GLY A 169 12.72 24.62 -26.50
N VAL A 170 13.69 24.73 -27.37
CA VAL A 170 13.81 23.86 -28.55
C VAL A 170 15.00 22.94 -28.35
N CYS A 171 14.79 21.62 -28.43
CA CYS A 171 15.88 20.68 -28.36
C CYS A 171 16.74 20.73 -29.63
N PRO A 172 18.02 20.29 -29.60
CA PRO A 172 18.92 20.36 -30.74
C PRO A 172 18.35 19.71 -32.01
N GLU A 173 17.74 18.55 -31.88
CA GLU A 173 17.14 17.82 -33.00
C GLU A 173 15.97 18.57 -33.66
N CYS A 174 15.09 19.17 -32.84
CA CYS A 174 14.00 19.99 -33.36
C CYS A 174 14.52 21.30 -33.97
N LEU A 175 15.57 21.87 -33.39
CA LEU A 175 16.20 23.07 -33.95
C LEU A 175 16.77 22.77 -35.34
N GLU A 176 17.51 21.69 -35.50
CA GLU A 176 18.07 21.27 -36.80
C GLU A 176 16.96 20.99 -37.82
N ALA A 177 15.89 20.30 -37.41
CA ALA A 177 14.76 20.02 -38.31
C ALA A 177 14.04 21.31 -38.76
N GLU A 178 13.86 22.30 -37.89
CA GLU A 178 13.24 23.58 -38.26
C GLU A 178 14.17 24.45 -39.10
N MET A 179 15.48 24.45 -38.83
CA MET A 179 16.48 25.14 -39.64
C MET A 179 16.54 24.56 -41.05
N ALA A 180 16.45 23.23 -41.18
CA ALA A 180 16.40 22.58 -42.48
C ALA A 180 15.16 22.98 -43.30
N LYS A 181 13.98 23.10 -42.67
CA LYS A 181 12.75 23.56 -43.34
C LYS A 181 12.84 24.99 -43.80
N LEU A 182 13.57 25.86 -43.09
CA LEU A 182 13.78 27.24 -43.43
C LEU A 182 14.90 27.46 -44.43
N GLY A 183 15.54 26.42 -44.95
CA GLY A 183 16.63 26.52 -45.93
C GLY A 183 17.94 27.03 -45.33
N CYS A 184 18.09 27.08 -44.02
CA CYS A 184 19.28 27.52 -43.32
C CYS A 184 20.22 26.34 -42.97
N ALA A 185 20.40 25.37 -43.87
CA ALA A 185 21.45 24.38 -43.70
C ALA A 185 22.83 25.05 -43.87
N ARG A 186 23.71 24.81 -42.84
CA ARG A 186 25.15 25.20 -42.95
C ARG A 186 25.88 24.34 -43.95
#